data_b46d08dbfa1550b4c5bfb720dd5e14fd
#
_entry.id   b46d08dbfa1550b4c5bfb720dd5e14fd
#
_cell.length_a   1.000
_cell.length_b   1.000
_cell.length_c   1.000
_cell.angle_alpha   90.00
_cell.angle_beta   90.00
_cell.angle_gamma   90.00
#
_symmetry.space_group_name_H-M   'P 1'
#
loop_
_entity.id
_entity.type
_entity.pdbx_description
1 polymer ?
#
loop_
_entity_poly.entity_id
_entity_poly.type
_entity_poly.pdbx_seq_one_letter_code
_entity_poly.pdbx_strand_id
1 'polypeptide(L)'
;MTAPLRVRRYRFSDLDEVWALHQVSLAQVGLTPGGGVYYDDDFPRIKEIYLEDRGEFLVGEVPSGHIAAMGGLRRVDDQVAEMCRLRVHPDFQRRGYGALILETLEDRARELGYSVLRGDTTLQQGAAMALYRKYGWREVSREEKGVSVVLYGEKVLTSARSSQFTPR
;
A
#
# COMPACT_ATOMS: atom_id res chain seq x y z
N MET A 1 -19.12 9.02 -14.77
CA MET A 1 -19.11 7.84 -13.89
C MET A 1 -17.76 7.16 -13.94
N THR A 2 -17.16 6.91 -12.78
CA THR A 2 -15.85 6.26 -12.72
C THR A 2 -16.00 4.78 -12.99
N ALA A 3 -15.11 4.22 -13.83
CA ALA A 3 -15.12 2.79 -14.09
C ALA A 3 -14.82 2.02 -12.78
N PRO A 4 -15.49 0.90 -12.54
CA PRO A 4 -15.26 0.15 -11.32
C PRO A 4 -13.85 -0.44 -11.29
N LEU A 5 -13.27 -0.49 -10.10
CA LEU A 5 -12.00 -1.15 -9.86
C LEU A 5 -12.27 -2.49 -9.20
N ARG A 6 -11.76 -3.55 -9.77
CA ARG A 6 -11.86 -4.87 -9.17
C ARG A 6 -10.60 -5.14 -8.36
N VAL A 7 -10.73 -5.16 -7.05
CA VAL A 7 -9.61 -5.45 -6.16
C VAL A 7 -9.53 -6.96 -5.95
N ARG A 8 -8.36 -7.51 -6.18
CA ARG A 8 -8.12 -8.94 -5.99
C ARG A 8 -6.69 -9.20 -5.53
N ARG A 9 -6.44 -10.41 -5.07
CA ARG A 9 -5.11 -10.81 -4.66
C ARG A 9 -4.18 -10.96 -5.87
N TYR A 10 -2.92 -10.56 -5.67
CA TYR A 10 -1.85 -10.74 -6.66
C TYR A 10 -1.67 -12.20 -7.05
N ARG A 11 -1.37 -12.42 -8.34
CA ARG A 11 -0.96 -13.70 -8.90
C ARG A 11 0.41 -13.53 -9.56
N PHE A 12 1.18 -14.61 -9.65
CA PHE A 12 2.51 -14.52 -10.26
C PHE A 12 2.47 -13.93 -11.68
N SER A 13 1.42 -14.21 -12.43
CA SER A 13 1.26 -13.65 -13.78
C SER A 13 1.11 -12.12 -13.80
N ASP A 14 0.91 -11.48 -12.65
CA ASP A 14 0.81 -10.02 -12.56
C ASP A 14 2.18 -9.35 -12.41
N LEU A 15 3.26 -10.11 -12.24
CA LEU A 15 4.56 -9.56 -11.86
C LEU A 15 5.04 -8.45 -12.78
N ASP A 16 5.02 -8.68 -14.09
CA ASP A 16 5.50 -7.69 -15.04
C ASP A 16 4.70 -6.39 -14.95
N GLU A 17 3.40 -6.51 -14.77
CA GLU A 17 2.52 -5.35 -14.71
C GLU A 17 2.65 -4.57 -13.40
N VAL A 18 2.79 -5.25 -12.27
CA VAL A 18 3.01 -4.53 -11.00
C VAL A 18 4.39 -3.88 -10.96
N TRP A 19 5.39 -4.51 -11.55
CA TRP A 19 6.71 -3.89 -11.67
C TRP A 19 6.64 -2.62 -12.53
N ALA A 20 5.96 -2.69 -13.68
CA ALA A 20 5.77 -1.53 -14.55
C ALA A 20 5.00 -0.42 -13.82
N LEU A 21 3.99 -0.76 -13.05
CA LEU A 21 3.23 0.20 -12.25
C LEU A 21 4.13 0.89 -11.21
N HIS A 22 4.96 0.12 -10.55
CA HIS A 22 5.92 0.66 -9.58
C HIS A 22 6.85 1.68 -10.26
N GLN A 23 7.42 1.31 -11.42
CA GLN A 23 8.33 2.18 -12.15
C GLN A 23 7.67 3.49 -12.59
N VAL A 24 6.49 3.41 -13.18
CA VAL A 24 5.81 4.60 -13.71
C VAL A 24 5.34 5.52 -12.58
N SER A 25 4.93 4.95 -11.47
CA SER A 25 4.47 5.74 -10.31
C SER A 25 5.63 6.49 -9.65
N LEU A 26 6.79 5.84 -9.52
CA LEU A 26 7.97 6.52 -8.99
C LEU A 26 8.47 7.59 -9.95
N ALA A 27 8.48 7.31 -11.24
CA ALA A 27 8.92 8.28 -12.25
C ALA A 27 8.07 9.55 -12.23
N GLN A 28 6.77 9.43 -11.95
CA GLN A 28 5.87 10.57 -11.86
C GLN A 28 6.33 11.61 -10.82
N VAL A 29 6.97 11.16 -9.76
CA VAL A 29 7.44 12.03 -8.68
C VAL A 29 8.96 12.16 -8.67
N GLY A 30 9.62 11.81 -9.75
CA GLY A 30 11.07 12.00 -9.92
C GLY A 30 11.93 10.96 -9.22
N LEU A 31 11.36 9.81 -8.87
CA LEU A 31 12.10 8.72 -8.23
C LEU A 31 12.27 7.55 -9.20
N THR A 32 13.24 6.68 -8.89
CA THR A 32 13.50 5.48 -9.68
C THR A 32 13.62 4.28 -8.75
N PRO A 33 13.25 3.08 -9.22
CA PRO A 33 13.48 1.86 -8.44
C PRO A 33 14.97 1.70 -8.13
N GLY A 34 15.27 1.32 -6.89
CA GLY A 34 16.65 1.14 -6.47
C GLY A 34 17.47 2.41 -6.35
N GLY A 35 16.83 3.58 -6.38
CA GLY A 35 17.53 4.87 -6.37
C GLY A 35 17.97 5.36 -5.00
N GLY A 36 18.17 4.46 -4.04
CA GLY A 36 18.64 4.82 -2.70
C GLY A 36 17.54 5.11 -1.70
N VAL A 37 16.30 5.16 -2.14
CA VAL A 37 15.13 5.38 -1.26
C VAL A 37 14.44 4.07 -0.95
N TYR A 38 14.22 3.25 -1.96
CA TYR A 38 13.52 1.98 -1.81
C TYR A 38 14.38 0.82 -2.30
N TYR A 39 14.25 -0.30 -1.63
CA TYR A 39 14.79 -1.57 -2.08
C TYR A 39 13.64 -2.33 -2.76
N ASP A 40 13.90 -2.90 -3.92
CA ASP A 40 12.87 -3.50 -4.76
C ASP A 40 13.05 -5.02 -4.91
N ASP A 41 13.81 -5.62 -4.03
CA ASP A 41 14.08 -7.06 -4.04
C ASP A 41 12.88 -7.91 -3.62
N ASP A 42 11.83 -7.27 -3.11
CA ASP A 42 10.59 -7.96 -2.76
C ASP A 42 9.74 -8.35 -3.98
N PHE A 43 9.85 -7.63 -5.11
CA PHE A 43 8.99 -7.89 -6.26
C PHE A 43 9.09 -9.33 -6.80
N PRO A 44 10.27 -9.92 -6.96
CA PRO A 44 10.33 -11.32 -7.40
C PRO A 44 9.83 -12.31 -6.35
N ARG A 45 9.61 -11.84 -5.11
CA ARG A 45 9.27 -12.69 -3.97
C ARG A 45 7.97 -12.27 -3.28
N ILE A 46 7.06 -11.69 -4.04
CA ILE A 46 5.77 -11.20 -3.48
C ILE A 46 5.02 -12.32 -2.76
N LYS A 47 4.96 -13.50 -3.36
CA LYS A 47 4.26 -14.62 -2.74
C LYS A 47 4.83 -14.95 -1.37
N GLU A 48 6.16 -15.09 -1.27
CA GLU A 48 6.82 -15.46 -0.03
C GLU A 48 6.72 -14.37 1.03
N ILE A 49 7.01 -13.14 0.65
CA ILE A 49 7.14 -12.02 1.59
C ILE A 49 5.76 -11.55 2.07
N TYR A 50 4.78 -11.52 1.18
CA TYR A 50 3.47 -10.97 1.50
C TYR A 50 2.42 -12.04 1.73
N LEU A 51 2.25 -12.95 0.78
CA LEU A 51 1.09 -13.84 0.80
C LEU A 51 1.26 -15.03 1.73
N GLU A 52 2.49 -15.48 1.96
CA GLU A 52 2.77 -16.65 2.79
C GLU A 52 3.21 -16.31 4.20
N ASP A 53 3.33 -15.03 4.53
CA ASP A 53 3.82 -14.61 5.85
C ASP A 53 2.86 -13.65 6.53
N ARG A 54 1.59 -14.07 6.61
CA ARG A 54 0.54 -13.33 7.33
C ARG A 54 0.35 -11.91 6.80
N GLY A 55 0.51 -11.75 5.50
CA GLY A 55 0.35 -10.47 4.83
C GLY A 55 -0.65 -10.55 3.69
N GLU A 56 -0.57 -9.58 2.80
CA GLU A 56 -1.44 -9.51 1.63
C GLU A 56 -0.75 -8.71 0.54
N PHE A 57 -1.11 -8.97 -0.71
CA PHE A 57 -0.75 -8.10 -1.81
C PHE A 57 -1.93 -8.02 -2.75
N LEU A 58 -2.44 -6.81 -2.94
CA LEU A 58 -3.64 -6.58 -3.74
C LEU A 58 -3.32 -5.82 -5.00
N VAL A 59 -4.04 -6.16 -6.06
CA VAL A 59 -4.01 -5.40 -7.31
C VAL A 59 -5.43 -4.93 -7.62
N GLY A 60 -5.53 -3.77 -8.24
CA GLY A 60 -6.80 -3.21 -8.70
C GLY A 60 -6.85 -3.24 -10.21
N GLU A 61 -7.82 -3.96 -10.75
CA GLU A 61 -7.97 -4.21 -12.17
C GLU A 61 -9.12 -3.39 -12.72
N VAL A 62 -8.85 -2.61 -13.78
CA VAL A 62 -9.91 -1.88 -14.50
C VAL A 62 -10.58 -2.81 -15.51
N PRO A 63 -11.75 -2.43 -16.07
CA PRO A 63 -12.51 -3.33 -16.95
C PRO A 63 -11.73 -3.85 -18.15
N SER A 64 -10.73 -3.11 -18.63
CA SER A 64 -9.89 -3.57 -19.73
C SER A 64 -8.91 -4.68 -19.35
N GLY A 65 -8.81 -5.01 -18.07
CA GLY A 65 -7.89 -6.02 -17.57
C GLY A 65 -6.54 -5.47 -17.12
N HIS A 66 -6.28 -4.18 -17.32
CA HIS A 66 -5.04 -3.57 -16.85
C HIS A 66 -5.05 -3.36 -15.33
N ILE A 67 -3.89 -3.48 -14.72
CA ILE A 67 -3.72 -3.20 -13.30
C ILE A 67 -3.44 -1.70 -13.15
N ALA A 68 -4.36 -1.00 -12.50
CA ALA A 68 -4.28 0.44 -12.30
C ALA A 68 -3.82 0.84 -10.90
N ALA A 69 -3.83 -0.08 -9.95
CA ALA A 69 -3.46 0.21 -8.57
C ALA A 69 -2.94 -1.06 -7.90
N MET A 70 -2.16 -0.88 -6.84
CA MET A 70 -1.66 -2.01 -6.05
C MET A 70 -1.32 -1.57 -4.64
N GLY A 71 -1.14 -2.52 -3.75
CA GLY A 71 -0.63 -2.28 -2.41
C GLY A 71 -0.35 -3.58 -1.70
N GLY A 72 0.58 -3.54 -0.75
CA GLY A 72 0.99 -4.73 0.00
C GLY A 72 0.94 -4.50 1.50
N LEU A 73 0.79 -5.59 2.22
CA LEU A 73 0.80 -5.64 3.66
C LEU A 73 1.82 -6.70 4.07
N ARG A 74 2.89 -6.30 4.75
CA ARG A 74 3.98 -7.19 5.13
C ARG A 74 4.07 -7.29 6.64
N ARG A 75 4.26 -8.51 7.16
CA ARG A 75 4.43 -8.70 8.58
C ARG A 75 5.77 -8.11 9.05
N VAL A 76 5.71 -7.34 10.12
CA VAL A 76 6.90 -6.87 10.84
C VAL A 76 7.13 -7.75 12.07
N ASP A 77 6.09 -7.94 12.87
CA ASP A 77 6.07 -8.86 14.00
C ASP A 77 4.62 -9.32 14.24
N ASP A 78 4.35 -9.93 15.37
CA ASP A 78 3.01 -10.46 15.64
C ASP A 78 1.94 -9.39 15.80
N GLN A 79 2.31 -8.15 16.10
CA GLN A 79 1.38 -7.05 16.35
C GLN A 79 1.40 -6.00 15.24
N VAL A 80 2.47 -5.92 14.46
CA VAL A 80 2.72 -4.83 13.54
C VAL A 80 2.86 -5.34 12.12
N ALA A 81 2.14 -4.72 11.18
CA ALA A 81 2.33 -4.93 9.76
C ALA A 81 2.71 -3.62 9.08
N GLU A 82 3.38 -3.73 7.95
CA GLU A 82 3.83 -2.59 7.17
C GLU A 82 3.02 -2.51 5.88
N MET A 83 2.48 -1.33 5.63
CA MET A 83 1.82 -1.00 4.36
C MET A 83 2.90 -0.64 3.36
N CYS A 84 2.97 -1.38 2.26
CA CYS A 84 4.03 -1.24 1.26
C CYS A 84 3.45 -1.09 -0.13
N ARG A 85 4.19 -0.45 -1.00
CA ARG A 85 3.92 -0.44 -2.45
C ARG A 85 2.53 0.05 -2.82
N LEU A 86 1.96 0.97 -2.07
CA LEU A 86 0.69 1.59 -2.44
C LEU A 86 0.94 2.52 -3.63
N ARG A 87 0.42 2.15 -4.79
CA ARG A 87 0.64 2.86 -6.04
C ARG A 87 -0.64 2.93 -6.85
N VAL A 88 -0.84 4.05 -7.53
CA VAL A 88 -1.90 4.21 -8.52
C VAL A 88 -1.26 4.73 -9.79
N HIS A 89 -1.58 4.09 -10.91
CA HIS A 89 -1.07 4.50 -12.21
C HIS A 89 -1.46 5.96 -12.51
N PRO A 90 -0.56 6.78 -13.03
CA PRO A 90 -0.84 8.21 -13.29
C PRO A 90 -2.13 8.46 -14.08
N ASP A 91 -2.45 7.60 -15.04
CA ASP A 91 -3.65 7.77 -15.88
C ASP A 91 -4.94 7.47 -15.14
N PHE A 92 -4.87 6.91 -13.94
CA PHE A 92 -6.04 6.48 -13.18
C PHE A 92 -6.15 7.15 -11.82
N GLN A 93 -5.37 8.18 -11.57
CA GLN A 93 -5.42 8.91 -10.30
C GLN A 93 -6.69 9.76 -10.18
N ARG A 94 -6.98 10.19 -8.96
CA ARG A 94 -8.15 11.01 -8.62
C ARG A 94 -9.49 10.31 -8.86
N ARG A 95 -9.49 8.99 -8.78
CA ARG A 95 -10.70 8.18 -8.92
C ARG A 95 -11.02 7.38 -7.65
N GLY A 96 -10.24 7.60 -6.57
CA GLY A 96 -10.44 6.89 -5.31
C GLY A 96 -9.83 5.50 -5.27
N TYR A 97 -9.02 5.12 -6.24
CA TYR A 97 -8.44 3.77 -6.29
C TYR A 97 -7.44 3.53 -5.18
N GLY A 98 -6.59 4.52 -4.88
CA GLY A 98 -5.65 4.41 -3.77
C GLY A 98 -6.36 4.23 -2.43
N ALA A 99 -7.43 4.98 -2.22
CA ALA A 99 -8.23 4.85 -1.01
C ALA A 99 -8.85 3.46 -0.89
N LEU A 100 -9.34 2.91 -1.99
CA LEU A 100 -9.95 1.58 -1.98
C LEU A 100 -8.93 0.50 -1.64
N ILE A 101 -7.73 0.56 -2.21
CA ILE A 101 -6.64 -0.37 -1.87
C ILE A 101 -6.27 -0.22 -0.40
N LEU A 102 -6.09 1.01 0.07
CA LEU A 102 -5.72 1.29 1.46
C LEU A 102 -6.76 0.74 2.44
N GLU A 103 -8.04 1.04 2.20
CA GLU A 103 -9.14 0.57 3.06
C GLU A 103 -9.18 -0.96 3.09
N THR A 104 -9.03 -1.60 1.95
CA THR A 104 -9.07 -3.05 1.86
C THR A 104 -7.91 -3.67 2.63
N LEU A 105 -6.71 -3.08 2.53
CA LEU A 105 -5.55 -3.58 3.27
C LEU A 105 -5.69 -3.34 4.78
N GLU A 106 -6.27 -2.21 5.19
CA GLU A 106 -6.50 -1.96 6.61
C GLU A 106 -7.48 -2.97 7.19
N ASP A 107 -8.55 -3.27 6.46
CA ASP A 107 -9.51 -4.30 6.88
C ASP A 107 -8.83 -5.67 6.95
N ARG A 108 -8.01 -5.98 5.98
CA ARG A 108 -7.27 -7.25 5.96
C ARG A 108 -6.32 -7.36 7.15
N ALA A 109 -5.65 -6.26 7.49
CA ALA A 109 -4.77 -6.22 8.65
C ALA A 109 -5.53 -6.53 9.95
N ARG A 110 -6.73 -5.97 10.09
CA ARG A 110 -7.59 -6.29 11.25
C ARG A 110 -7.98 -7.76 11.28
N GLU A 111 -8.36 -8.31 10.13
CA GLU A 111 -8.69 -9.73 10.02
C GLU A 111 -7.53 -10.63 10.42
N LEU A 112 -6.32 -10.22 10.07
CA LEU A 112 -5.10 -10.97 10.38
C LEU A 112 -4.66 -10.79 11.84
N GLY A 113 -5.29 -9.88 12.58
CA GLY A 113 -5.01 -9.68 13.99
C GLY A 113 -3.95 -8.66 14.33
N TYR A 114 -3.55 -7.83 13.38
CA TYR A 114 -2.59 -6.77 13.65
C TYR A 114 -3.24 -5.62 14.42
N SER A 115 -2.48 -5.02 15.31
CA SER A 115 -2.94 -3.88 16.11
C SER A 115 -2.36 -2.55 15.64
N VAL A 116 -1.27 -2.59 14.89
CA VAL A 116 -0.58 -1.38 14.41
C VAL A 116 -0.15 -1.57 12.97
N LEU A 117 -0.37 -0.54 12.17
CA LEU A 117 0.20 -0.45 10.82
C LEU A 117 1.31 0.59 10.79
N ARG A 118 2.36 0.30 10.06
CA ARG A 118 3.42 1.23 9.74
C ARG A 118 3.49 1.41 8.23
N GLY A 119 4.07 2.54 7.80
CA GLY A 119 4.32 2.76 6.40
C GLY A 119 5.28 3.91 6.23
N ASP A 120 5.87 4.00 5.05
CA ASP A 120 6.71 5.13 4.73
C ASP A 120 6.30 5.73 3.40
N THR A 121 6.68 6.99 3.22
CA THR A 121 6.54 7.70 1.96
C THR A 121 7.63 8.76 1.89
N THR A 122 7.73 9.45 0.77
CA THR A 122 8.69 10.53 0.63
C THR A 122 7.98 11.85 0.46
N LEU A 123 8.71 12.95 0.70
CA LEU A 123 8.15 14.29 0.51
C LEU A 123 7.65 14.51 -0.93
N GLN A 124 8.23 13.81 -1.90
CA GLN A 124 7.79 13.90 -3.30
C GLN A 124 6.41 13.28 -3.52
N GLN A 125 5.96 12.41 -2.63
CA GLN A 125 4.70 11.68 -2.78
C GLN A 125 3.56 12.35 -2.02
N GLY A 126 3.27 13.59 -2.38
CA GLY A 126 2.27 14.39 -1.69
C GLY A 126 0.88 13.78 -1.65
N ALA A 127 0.47 13.10 -2.74
CA ALA A 127 -0.83 12.44 -2.80
C ALA A 127 -0.94 11.30 -1.79
N ALA A 128 0.13 10.51 -1.65
CA ALA A 128 0.16 9.43 -0.66
C ALA A 128 0.11 9.99 0.76
N MET A 129 0.86 11.05 1.03
CA MET A 129 0.84 11.71 2.34
C MET A 129 -0.55 12.20 2.69
N ALA A 130 -1.24 12.85 1.74
CA ALA A 130 -2.58 13.35 1.96
C ALA A 130 -3.56 12.21 2.24
N LEU A 131 -3.43 11.10 1.51
CA LEU A 131 -4.27 9.94 1.69
C LEU A 131 -4.09 9.32 3.08
N TYR A 132 -2.85 9.09 3.49
CA TYR A 132 -2.57 8.54 4.83
C TYR A 132 -3.14 9.44 5.91
N ARG A 133 -2.93 10.74 5.80
CA ARG A 133 -3.42 11.71 6.77
C ARG A 133 -4.95 11.67 6.87
N LYS A 134 -5.62 11.58 5.73
CA LYS A 134 -7.07 11.47 5.68
C LYS A 134 -7.60 10.25 6.42
N TYR A 135 -6.85 9.15 6.39
CA TYR A 135 -7.25 7.90 7.04
C TYR A 135 -6.71 7.74 8.46
N GLY A 136 -6.22 8.83 9.05
CA GLY A 136 -5.86 8.85 10.46
C GLY A 136 -4.45 8.37 10.77
N TRP A 137 -3.63 8.24 9.76
CA TRP A 137 -2.21 7.93 9.96
C TRP A 137 -1.50 9.17 10.51
N ARG A 138 -0.53 8.95 11.37
CA ARG A 138 0.25 10.05 11.92
C ARG A 138 1.74 9.82 11.66
N GLU A 139 2.43 10.90 11.39
CA GLU A 139 3.87 10.86 11.18
C GLU A 139 4.57 10.66 12.53
N VAL A 140 5.52 9.72 12.59
CA VAL A 140 6.26 9.43 13.82
C VAL A 140 7.74 9.78 13.70
N SER A 141 8.30 9.79 12.50
CA SER A 141 9.71 10.18 12.32
C SER A 141 10.00 10.53 10.86
N ARG A 142 11.16 11.12 10.64
CA ARG A 142 11.68 11.45 9.31
C ARG A 142 13.15 11.08 9.23
N GLU A 143 13.62 10.79 8.04
CA GLU A 143 15.00 10.45 7.78
C GLU A 143 15.42 10.96 6.41
N GLU A 144 16.57 11.64 6.33
CA GLU A 144 17.15 11.96 5.03
C GLU A 144 17.75 10.70 4.43
N LYS A 145 17.38 10.39 3.19
CA LYS A 145 17.79 9.15 2.55
C LYS A 145 17.99 9.38 1.07
N GLY A 146 19.25 9.37 0.66
CA GLY A 146 19.59 9.68 -0.73
C GLY A 146 19.15 11.08 -1.11
N VAL A 147 18.32 11.18 -2.15
CA VAL A 147 17.86 12.48 -2.69
C VAL A 147 16.55 12.95 -2.05
N SER A 148 16.06 12.26 -1.05
CA SER A 148 14.74 12.56 -0.51
C SER A 148 14.71 12.48 1.01
N VAL A 149 13.62 12.99 1.57
CA VAL A 149 13.29 12.79 2.97
C VAL A 149 12.18 11.74 3.04
N VAL A 150 12.43 10.67 3.79
CA VAL A 150 11.46 9.62 4.03
C VAL A 150 10.70 9.94 5.31
N LEU A 151 9.38 9.88 5.22
CA LEU A 151 8.49 10.08 6.37
C LEU A 151 7.95 8.73 6.78
N TYR A 152 8.06 8.43 8.07
CA TYR A 152 7.53 7.19 8.62
C TYR A 152 6.23 7.49 9.34
N GLY A 153 5.20 6.75 9.01
CA GLY A 153 3.87 6.92 9.56
C GLY A 153 3.39 5.67 10.28
N GLU A 154 2.37 5.87 11.09
CA GLU A 154 1.82 4.80 11.92
C GLU A 154 0.32 5.02 12.09
N LYS A 155 -0.42 3.91 12.14
CA LYS A 155 -1.84 3.93 12.49
C LYS A 155 -2.13 2.82 13.46
N VAL A 156 -2.74 3.17 14.59
CA VAL A 156 -3.25 2.19 15.54
C VAL A 156 -4.59 1.70 15.02
N LEU A 157 -4.70 0.38 14.84
CA LEU A 157 -5.95 -0.22 14.37
C LEU A 157 -6.89 -0.40 15.55
N THR A 158 -8.04 0.26 15.48
CA THR A 158 -9.04 0.11 16.51
C THR A 158 -9.82 -1.17 16.26
N SER A 159 -10.39 -1.71 17.34
CA SER A 159 -11.30 -2.84 17.23
C SER A 159 -12.73 -2.34 16.98
N ALA A 160 -12.86 -1.31 16.15
CA ALA A 160 -14.15 -0.71 15.86
C ALA A 160 -15.17 -1.73 15.38
N ARG A 161 -14.75 -2.72 14.62
CA ARG A 161 -15.62 -3.80 14.22
C ARG A 161 -16.19 -4.55 15.39
N SER A 162 -15.32 -4.91 16.34
CA SER A 162 -15.75 -5.63 17.55
C SER A 162 -16.77 -4.83 18.32
N SER A 163 -16.55 -3.53 18.46
CA SER A 163 -17.47 -2.69 19.20
C SER A 163 -18.82 -2.58 18.53
N GLN A 164 -18.88 -2.77 17.23
CA GLN A 164 -20.14 -2.75 16.49
C GLN A 164 -20.96 -4.00 16.68
N PHE A 165 -20.35 -5.05 17.16
CA PHE A 165 -21.01 -6.34 17.37
C PHE A 165 -21.31 -6.59 18.84
N THR A 166 -21.64 -5.56 19.55
CA THR A 166 -22.00 -5.72 20.96
C THR A 166 -23.18 -6.67 21.08
N PRO A 167 -23.01 -7.77 21.76
CA PRO A 167 -24.12 -8.71 21.93
C PRO A 167 -25.21 -8.12 22.78
N ARG A 168 -26.38 -8.67 22.64
CA ARG A 168 -27.54 -8.28 23.45
C ARG A 168 -27.83 -9.37 24.43
#